data_b9db552ad92322cc787807a1563a1e03
#
_entry.id   b9db552ad92322cc787807a1563a1e03
#
_cell.length_a   1.000
_cell.length_b   1.000
_cell.length_c   1.000
_cell.angle_alpha   90.00
_cell.angle_beta   90.00
_cell.angle_gamma   90.00
#
_symmetry.space_group_name_H-M   'P 1'
#
loop_
_entity.id
_entity.type
_entity.pdbx_description
1 polymer ?
#
loop_
_entity_poly.entity_id
_entity_poly.type
_entity_poly.pdbx_seq_one_letter_code
_entity_poly.pdbx_strand_id
1 'polypeptide(L)'
;HKAQVQLETHTVEDTQQFGQILGKWVQQNGEPLCIALIGDLGTGKTHLSQGIAKGFGVTEEITSPTFAIMNTYDVNRTYLYHFDVYRLDDISELENIGFYEYTEDCVSIVEWADKFPDELPDETLWIYLTRIDDTRRSIMLGSDYLTAEDLVEIGGPYVVGN
;
A
#
# COMPACT_ATOMS: atom_id res chain seq x y z
N HIS A 1 -10.17 -5.18 12.02
CA HIS A 1 -10.53 -3.98 11.24
C HIS A 1 -12.05 -3.81 11.20
N LYS A 2 -12.53 -2.58 11.31
CA LYS A 2 -13.95 -2.27 11.28
C LYS A 2 -14.58 -2.52 9.93
N ALA A 3 -13.84 -2.27 8.85
CA ALA A 3 -14.27 -2.55 7.49
C ALA A 3 -13.29 -3.53 6.85
N GLN A 4 -13.81 -4.52 6.12
CA GLN A 4 -13.02 -5.52 5.41
C GLN A 4 -13.69 -5.85 4.08
N VAL A 5 -12.89 -5.99 3.03
CA VAL A 5 -13.36 -6.40 1.70
C VAL A 5 -12.34 -7.36 1.11
N GLN A 6 -12.84 -8.46 0.54
CA GLN A 6 -12.00 -9.48 -0.09
C GLN A 6 -11.93 -9.26 -1.59
N LEU A 7 -10.70 -9.31 -2.12
CA LEU A 7 -10.42 -9.23 -3.56
C LEU A 7 -9.69 -10.48 -4.03
N GLU A 8 -9.77 -10.72 -5.34
CA GLU A 8 -8.97 -11.74 -6.00
C GLU A 8 -8.47 -11.19 -7.33
N THR A 9 -7.19 -11.40 -7.62
CA THR A 9 -6.58 -11.07 -8.91
C THR A 9 -6.07 -12.35 -9.56
N HIS A 10 -6.13 -12.42 -10.89
CA HIS A 10 -5.82 -13.64 -11.65
C HIS A 10 -4.48 -13.57 -12.37
N THR A 11 -3.92 -12.38 -12.54
CA THR A 11 -2.65 -12.16 -13.23
C THR A 11 -1.85 -11.09 -12.50
N VAL A 12 -0.55 -10.99 -12.81
CA VAL A 12 0.31 -9.90 -12.32
C VAL A 12 -0.24 -8.56 -12.79
N GLU A 13 -0.73 -8.49 -14.03
CA GLU A 13 -1.34 -7.28 -14.60
C GLU A 13 -2.57 -6.85 -13.82
N ASP A 14 -3.41 -7.79 -13.39
CA ASP A 14 -4.57 -7.50 -12.53
C ASP A 14 -4.14 -6.87 -11.22
N THR A 15 -3.11 -7.43 -10.58
CA THR A 15 -2.59 -6.89 -9.31
C THR A 15 -2.06 -5.47 -9.49
N GLN A 16 -1.33 -5.21 -10.58
CA GLN A 16 -0.85 -3.87 -10.90
C GLN A 16 -2.02 -2.93 -11.21
N GLN A 17 -3.03 -3.41 -11.92
CA GLN A 17 -4.21 -2.60 -12.24
C GLN A 17 -5.01 -2.26 -10.99
N PHE A 18 -5.18 -3.19 -10.07
CA PHE A 18 -5.75 -2.89 -8.76
C PHE A 18 -4.95 -1.78 -8.06
N GLY A 19 -3.62 -1.88 -8.09
CA GLY A 19 -2.75 -0.85 -7.55
C GLY A 19 -3.02 0.51 -8.19
N GLN A 20 -3.18 0.56 -9.50
CA GLN A 20 -3.47 1.81 -10.22
C GLN A 20 -4.82 2.41 -9.79
N ILE A 21 -5.84 1.57 -9.64
CA ILE A 21 -7.16 2.02 -9.15
C ILE A 21 -7.01 2.65 -7.76
N LEU A 22 -6.31 1.98 -6.87
CA LEU A 22 -6.07 2.48 -5.52
C LEU A 22 -5.29 3.79 -5.53
N GLY A 23 -4.18 3.85 -6.27
CA GLY A 23 -3.34 5.05 -6.35
C GLY A 23 -4.12 6.25 -6.87
N LYS A 24 -4.94 6.04 -7.89
CA LYS A 24 -5.80 7.08 -8.45
C LYS A 24 -6.86 7.53 -7.45
N TRP A 25 -7.46 6.59 -6.74
CA TRP A 25 -8.45 6.89 -5.70
C TRP A 25 -7.83 7.77 -4.60
N VAL A 26 -6.64 7.42 -4.13
CA VAL A 26 -5.94 8.18 -3.09
C VAL A 26 -5.58 9.58 -3.57
N GLN A 27 -5.09 9.69 -4.80
CA GLN A 27 -4.74 10.97 -5.39
C GLN A 27 -5.97 11.89 -5.51
N GLN A 28 -7.10 11.35 -5.95
CA GLN A 28 -8.35 12.10 -6.07
C GLN A 28 -8.97 12.47 -4.73
N ASN A 29 -8.80 11.61 -3.72
CA ASN A 29 -9.29 11.86 -2.37
C ASN A 29 -8.58 13.04 -1.70
N GLY A 30 -7.30 13.25 -2.02
CA GLY A 30 -6.53 14.41 -1.59
C GLY A 30 -6.13 14.44 -0.13
N GLU A 31 -6.39 13.38 0.64
CA GLU A 31 -6.07 13.31 2.07
C GLU A 31 -4.88 12.37 2.31
N PRO A 32 -4.14 12.56 3.41
CA PRO A 32 -3.11 11.61 3.80
C PRO A 32 -3.68 10.20 3.99
N LEU A 33 -2.92 9.20 3.58
CA LEU A 33 -3.26 7.80 3.81
C LEU A 33 -1.99 6.99 3.87
N CYS A 34 -1.90 6.11 4.86
CA CYS A 34 -0.84 5.12 4.95
C CYS A 34 -1.36 3.80 4.36
N ILE A 35 -0.69 3.31 3.33
CA ILE A 35 -1.04 2.05 2.68
C ILE A 35 -0.06 0.98 3.16
N ALA A 36 -0.53 0.11 4.04
CA ALA A 36 0.28 -0.93 4.67
C ALA A 36 0.17 -2.23 3.87
N LEU A 37 1.30 -2.71 3.33
CA LEU A 37 1.34 -3.94 2.55
C LEU A 37 1.93 -5.07 3.38
N ILE A 38 1.17 -6.15 3.52
CA ILE A 38 1.55 -7.33 4.27
C ILE A 38 1.44 -8.56 3.36
N GLY A 39 2.48 -9.39 3.38
CA GLY A 39 2.53 -10.62 2.61
C GLY A 39 3.95 -11.16 2.57
N ASP A 40 4.08 -12.47 2.45
CA ASP A 40 5.37 -13.14 2.35
C ASP A 40 6.11 -12.76 1.07
N LEU A 41 7.37 -13.14 0.97
CA LEU A 41 8.14 -13.00 -0.25
C LEU A 41 7.41 -13.69 -1.41
N GLY A 42 7.42 -13.06 -2.57
CA GLY A 42 6.79 -13.61 -3.78
C GLY A 42 5.28 -13.43 -3.87
N THR A 43 4.66 -12.67 -2.96
CA THR A 43 3.22 -12.38 -3.03
C THR A 43 2.85 -11.27 -4.02
N GLY A 44 3.83 -10.46 -4.46
CA GLY A 44 3.58 -9.40 -5.42
C GLY A 44 3.50 -8.00 -4.81
N LYS A 45 4.06 -7.79 -3.61
CA LYS A 45 4.08 -6.46 -2.97
C LYS A 45 4.74 -5.41 -3.86
N THR A 46 5.84 -5.77 -4.53
CA THR A 46 6.53 -4.85 -5.44
C THR A 46 5.66 -4.47 -6.63
N HIS A 47 4.99 -5.43 -7.25
CA HIS A 47 4.07 -5.17 -8.36
C HIS A 47 2.92 -4.27 -7.93
N LEU A 48 2.39 -4.52 -6.74
CA LEU A 48 1.31 -3.71 -6.19
C LEU A 48 1.80 -2.28 -5.92
N SER A 49 2.96 -2.11 -5.29
CA SER A 49 3.55 -0.78 -5.04
C SER A 49 3.77 -0.01 -6.33
N GLN A 50 4.26 -0.68 -7.38
CA GLN A 50 4.43 -0.07 -8.70
C GLN A 50 3.11 0.42 -9.27
N GLY A 51 2.06 -0.41 -9.17
CA GLY A 51 0.72 -0.04 -9.62
C GLY A 51 0.17 1.16 -8.86
N ILE A 52 0.27 1.15 -7.54
CA ILE A 52 -0.20 2.26 -6.69
C ILE A 52 0.50 3.56 -7.06
N ALA A 53 1.82 3.53 -7.17
CA ALA A 53 2.60 4.72 -7.51
C ALA A 53 2.22 5.26 -8.89
N LYS A 54 2.06 4.39 -9.87
CA LYS A 54 1.64 4.77 -11.22
C LYS A 54 0.25 5.42 -11.21
N GLY A 55 -0.70 4.82 -10.51
CA GLY A 55 -2.06 5.37 -10.37
C GLY A 55 -2.07 6.72 -9.66
N PHE A 56 -1.19 6.90 -8.68
CA PHE A 56 -1.04 8.16 -7.96
C PHE A 56 -0.45 9.27 -8.84
N GLY A 57 0.22 8.91 -9.92
CA GLY A 57 0.78 9.86 -10.88
C GLY A 57 2.30 9.87 -10.98
N VAL A 58 2.98 8.93 -10.34
CA VAL A 58 4.44 8.80 -10.45
C VAL A 58 4.78 8.33 -11.87
N THR A 59 5.66 9.07 -12.55
CA THR A 59 6.07 8.77 -13.94
C THR A 59 7.43 8.11 -14.02
N GLU A 60 8.23 8.23 -12.97
CA GLU A 60 9.56 7.60 -12.93
C GLU A 60 9.46 6.12 -12.56
N GLU A 61 10.53 5.39 -12.79
CA GLU A 61 10.59 3.97 -12.44
C GLU A 61 10.54 3.78 -10.94
N ILE A 62 9.69 2.84 -10.50
CA ILE A 62 9.52 2.48 -9.10
C ILE A 62 10.36 1.25 -8.80
N THR A 63 11.27 1.38 -7.84
CA THR A 63 12.08 0.26 -7.34
C THR A 63 11.79 0.03 -5.86
N SER A 64 12.01 -1.20 -5.40
CA SER A 64 11.88 -1.50 -3.98
C SER A 64 12.96 -0.76 -3.18
N PRO A 65 12.62 -0.07 -2.08
CA PRO A 65 13.60 0.64 -1.27
C PRO A 65 14.34 -0.27 -0.28
N THR A 66 14.66 -1.51 -0.68
CA THR A 66 15.19 -2.55 0.22
C THR A 66 16.43 -2.09 0.99
N PHE A 67 17.35 -1.38 0.33
CA PHE A 67 18.58 -0.90 0.96
C PHE A 67 18.46 0.54 1.45
N ALA A 68 17.66 1.36 0.77
CA ALA A 68 17.47 2.76 1.13
C ALA A 68 16.44 2.95 2.25
N ILE A 69 15.61 1.94 2.51
CA ILE A 69 14.51 1.94 3.48
C ILE A 69 13.36 2.86 3.05
N MET A 70 13.64 4.00 2.44
CA MET A 70 12.63 4.93 1.96
C MET A 70 13.03 5.53 0.61
N ASN A 71 12.08 5.55 -0.32
CA ASN A 71 12.16 6.31 -1.56
C ASN A 71 11.06 7.38 -1.55
N THR A 72 11.36 8.54 -2.13
CA THR A 72 10.41 9.65 -2.24
C THR A 72 10.17 9.94 -3.72
N TYR A 73 8.88 10.06 -4.09
CA TYR A 73 8.48 10.38 -5.47
C TYR A 73 7.69 11.67 -5.48
N ASP A 74 8.09 12.61 -6.34
CA ASP A 74 7.42 13.90 -6.50
C ASP A 74 6.30 13.77 -7.55
N VAL A 75 5.10 14.19 -7.17
CA VAL A 75 3.94 14.21 -8.07
C VAL A 75 3.23 15.57 -7.92
N ASN A 76 3.47 16.49 -8.85
CA ASN A 76 2.75 17.77 -8.90
C ASN A 76 2.66 18.49 -7.54
N ARG A 77 3.80 18.68 -6.87
CA ARG A 77 3.93 19.36 -5.57
C ARG A 77 3.45 18.53 -4.36
N THR A 78 3.03 17.31 -4.58
CA THR A 78 2.83 16.34 -3.51
C THR A 78 3.90 15.27 -3.59
N TYR A 79 4.03 14.48 -2.53
CA TYR A 79 5.04 13.43 -2.48
C TYR A 79 4.38 12.11 -2.11
N LEU A 80 4.88 11.03 -2.70
CA LEU A 80 4.58 9.67 -2.28
C LEU A 80 5.82 9.12 -1.59
N TYR A 81 5.67 8.67 -0.35
CA TYR A 81 6.76 8.08 0.42
C TYR A 81 6.61 6.56 0.42
N HIS A 82 7.63 5.86 -0.06
CA HIS A 82 7.63 4.40 -0.16
C HIS A 82 8.66 3.84 0.82
N PHE A 83 8.20 3.12 1.84
CA PHE A 83 9.03 2.51 2.88
C PHE A 83 9.08 1.00 2.71
N ASP A 84 10.25 0.44 2.99
CA ASP A 84 10.42 -1.00 3.23
C ASP A 84 11.12 -1.14 4.59
N VAL A 85 10.39 -1.61 5.60
CA VAL A 85 10.89 -1.69 6.98
C VAL A 85 11.39 -3.07 7.36
N TYR A 86 11.57 -3.96 6.38
CA TYR A 86 12.00 -5.34 6.64
C TYR A 86 13.29 -5.44 7.46
N ARG A 87 14.25 -4.55 7.20
CA ARG A 87 15.57 -4.57 7.83
C ARG A 87 15.63 -3.84 9.17
N LEU A 88 14.58 -3.13 9.53
CA LEU A 88 14.56 -2.38 10.79
C LEU A 88 14.20 -3.32 11.94
N ASP A 89 14.92 -3.22 13.06
CA ASP A 89 14.73 -4.05 14.22
C ASP A 89 14.16 -3.30 15.42
N ASP A 90 14.24 -1.96 15.41
CA ASP A 90 13.89 -1.13 16.56
C ASP A 90 13.05 0.07 16.13
N ILE A 91 12.09 0.42 16.98
CA ILE A 91 11.22 1.60 16.82
C ILE A 91 12.03 2.89 16.62
N SER A 92 13.16 3.04 17.33
CA SER A 92 14.02 4.21 17.20
C SER A 92 14.53 4.44 15.77
N GLU A 93 14.70 3.37 14.99
CA GLU A 93 15.10 3.49 13.60
C GLU A 93 14.01 4.13 12.74
N LEU A 94 12.73 3.94 13.08
CA LEU A 94 11.62 4.59 12.41
C LEU A 94 11.65 6.11 12.63
N GLU A 95 11.92 6.54 13.86
CA GLU A 95 12.03 7.96 14.18
C GLU A 95 13.14 8.63 13.35
N ASN A 96 14.27 7.95 13.21
CA ASN A 96 15.44 8.48 12.52
C ASN A 96 15.20 8.75 11.03
N ILE A 97 14.26 8.06 10.41
CA ILE A 97 13.94 8.26 8.97
C ILE A 97 12.69 9.12 8.74
N GLY A 98 12.11 9.71 9.78
CA GLY A 98 10.92 10.55 9.66
C GLY A 98 9.63 9.79 9.41
N PHE A 99 9.60 8.50 9.76
CA PHE A 99 8.48 7.61 9.46
C PHE A 99 7.14 8.16 9.94
N TYR A 100 7.08 8.67 11.18
CA TYR A 100 5.82 9.12 11.78
C TYR A 100 5.24 10.33 11.05
N GLU A 101 6.07 11.33 10.73
CA GLU A 101 5.61 12.52 10.01
C GLU A 101 5.11 12.16 8.61
N TYR A 102 5.85 11.34 7.89
CA TYR A 102 5.51 10.99 6.50
C TYR A 102 4.30 10.07 6.40
N THR A 103 4.07 9.19 7.38
CA THR A 103 2.90 8.31 7.34
C THR A 103 1.64 9.01 7.85
N GLU A 104 1.76 9.96 8.77
CA GLU A 104 0.62 10.70 9.34
C GLU A 104 0.14 11.84 8.45
N ASP A 105 1.08 12.57 7.84
CA ASP A 105 0.77 13.83 7.15
C ASP A 105 0.77 13.73 5.63
N CYS A 106 1.19 12.59 5.09
CA CYS A 106 1.38 12.41 3.65
C CYS A 106 0.79 11.09 3.18
N VAL A 107 0.88 10.83 1.87
CA VAL A 107 0.55 9.51 1.31
C VAL A 107 1.80 8.65 1.37
N SER A 108 1.66 7.47 1.94
CA SER A 108 2.78 6.54 2.08
C SER A 108 2.38 5.11 1.73
N ILE A 109 3.36 4.33 1.26
CA ILE A 109 3.27 2.88 1.11
C ILE A 109 4.31 2.29 2.07
N VAL A 110 3.91 1.35 2.90
CA VAL A 110 4.81 0.70 3.86
C VAL A 110 4.79 -0.81 3.61
N GLU A 111 5.88 -1.34 3.04
CA GLU A 111 6.07 -2.80 2.88
C GLU A 111 6.61 -3.38 4.17
N TRP A 112 6.21 -4.61 4.49
CA TRP A 112 6.52 -5.30 5.74
C TRP A 112 5.97 -4.57 6.97
N ALA A 113 4.80 -3.96 6.81
CA ALA A 113 4.16 -3.17 7.87
C ALA A 113 3.86 -3.98 9.14
N ASP A 114 3.71 -5.30 9.02
CA ASP A 114 3.47 -6.21 10.12
C ASP A 114 4.65 -6.34 11.09
N LYS A 115 5.82 -5.80 10.75
CA LYS A 115 6.94 -5.72 11.70
C LYS A 115 6.68 -4.69 12.80
N PHE A 116 5.92 -3.65 12.51
CA PHE A 116 5.62 -2.57 13.45
C PHE A 116 4.14 -2.17 13.39
N PRO A 117 3.22 -3.14 13.65
CA PRO A 117 1.80 -2.89 13.42
C PRO A 117 1.21 -1.78 14.29
N ASP A 118 1.77 -1.57 15.48
CA ASP A 118 1.27 -0.55 16.41
C ASP A 118 1.83 0.85 16.12
N GLU A 119 2.75 0.97 15.15
CA GLU A 119 3.43 2.23 14.85
C GLU A 119 2.83 2.94 13.63
N LEU A 120 1.81 2.37 13.01
CA LEU A 120 1.14 2.98 11.86
C LEU A 120 0.03 3.92 12.34
N PRO A 121 -0.28 4.99 11.56
CA PRO A 121 -1.32 5.93 11.96
C PRO A 121 -2.72 5.32 11.89
N ASP A 122 -3.70 6.01 12.51
CA ASP A 122 -5.10 5.60 12.44
C ASP A 122 -5.61 5.59 10.99
N GLU A 123 -5.13 6.54 10.17
CA GLU A 123 -5.48 6.67 8.76
C GLU A 123 -4.69 5.67 7.92
N THR A 124 -4.94 4.38 8.15
CA THR A 124 -4.24 3.29 7.46
C THR A 124 -5.22 2.40 6.71
N LEU A 125 -4.84 2.07 5.47
CA LEU A 125 -5.43 0.99 4.69
C LEU A 125 -4.48 -0.21 4.76
N TRP A 126 -4.94 -1.30 5.35
CA TRP A 126 -4.17 -2.54 5.46
C TRP A 126 -4.48 -3.44 4.27
N ILE A 127 -3.46 -3.90 3.58
CA ILE A 127 -3.60 -4.78 2.41
C ILE A 127 -2.81 -6.06 2.68
N TYR A 128 -3.53 -7.17 2.77
CA TYR A 128 -2.96 -8.49 3.03
C TYR A 128 -2.96 -9.29 1.73
N LEU A 129 -1.76 -9.57 1.21
CA LEU A 129 -1.59 -10.35 -0.02
C LEU A 129 -1.23 -11.79 0.34
N THR A 130 -1.97 -12.72 -0.24
CA THR A 130 -1.70 -14.17 -0.13
C THR A 130 -1.59 -14.77 -1.52
N ARG A 131 -0.56 -15.54 -1.75
CA ARG A 131 -0.37 -16.24 -3.02
C ARG A 131 -1.32 -17.44 -3.06
N ILE A 132 -2.15 -17.52 -4.11
CA ILE A 132 -2.99 -18.70 -4.38
C ILE A 132 -2.21 -19.68 -5.26
N ASP A 133 -1.66 -19.19 -6.37
CA ASP A 133 -0.79 -19.93 -7.29
C ASP A 133 0.17 -18.95 -7.99
N ASP A 134 0.79 -19.37 -9.09
CA ASP A 134 1.80 -18.55 -9.77
C ASP A 134 1.26 -17.20 -10.26
N THR A 135 -0.02 -17.11 -10.59
CA THR A 135 -0.62 -15.90 -11.16
C THR A 135 -1.67 -15.27 -10.27
N ARG A 136 -2.40 -16.06 -9.50
CA ARG A 136 -3.54 -15.58 -8.71
C ARG A 136 -3.13 -15.16 -7.30
N ARG A 137 -3.78 -14.10 -6.82
CA ARG A 137 -3.58 -13.57 -5.47
C ARG A 137 -4.92 -13.36 -4.78
N SER A 138 -4.96 -13.68 -3.49
CA SER A 138 -6.04 -13.29 -2.59
C SER A 138 -5.59 -12.00 -1.90
N ILE A 139 -6.44 -10.99 -1.91
CA ILE A 139 -6.13 -9.68 -1.33
C ILE A 139 -7.26 -9.31 -0.38
N MET A 140 -6.93 -9.09 0.89
CA MET A 140 -7.90 -8.60 1.86
C MET A 140 -7.56 -7.15 2.19
N LEU A 141 -8.56 -6.26 2.02
CA LEU A 141 -8.47 -4.87 2.42
C LEU A 141 -9.09 -4.72 3.80
N GLY A 142 -8.41 -4.04 4.70
CA GLY A 142 -8.95 -3.77 6.03
C GLY A 142 -8.63 -2.34 6.46
N SER A 143 -9.56 -1.70 7.16
CA SER A 143 -9.34 -0.36 7.70
C SER A 143 -10.28 -0.08 8.87
N ASP A 144 -9.78 0.73 9.81
CA ASP A 144 -10.60 1.32 10.88
C ASP A 144 -10.98 2.76 10.55
N TYR A 145 -10.41 3.29 9.49
CA TYR A 145 -10.58 4.67 9.04
C TYR A 145 -11.49 4.80 7.81
N LEU A 146 -11.18 4.01 6.76
CA LEU A 146 -11.99 3.99 5.54
C LEU A 146 -13.24 3.13 5.76
N THR A 147 -14.34 3.50 5.09
CA THR A 147 -15.60 2.76 5.16
C THR A 147 -15.58 1.54 4.25
N ALA A 148 -16.51 0.61 4.47
CA ALA A 148 -16.67 -0.54 3.58
C ALA A 148 -16.99 -0.09 2.14
N GLU A 149 -17.75 0.99 1.98
CA GLU A 149 -18.05 1.56 0.65
C GLU A 149 -16.78 2.06 -0.03
N ASP A 150 -15.89 2.73 0.71
CA ASP A 150 -14.59 3.15 0.18
C ASP A 150 -13.79 1.95 -0.29
N LEU A 151 -13.75 0.88 0.50
CA LEU A 151 -12.98 -0.32 0.16
C LEU A 151 -13.53 -1.03 -1.07
N VAL A 152 -14.85 -1.08 -1.25
CA VAL A 152 -15.47 -1.65 -2.46
C VAL A 152 -15.09 -0.81 -3.68
N GLU A 153 -15.14 0.51 -3.57
CA GLU A 153 -14.75 1.42 -4.64
C GLU A 153 -13.28 1.23 -5.02
N ILE A 154 -12.40 1.16 -4.02
CA ILE A 154 -10.96 0.91 -4.21
C ILE A 154 -10.72 -0.44 -4.88
N GLY A 155 -11.42 -1.48 -4.44
CA GLY A 155 -11.26 -2.82 -5.00
C GLY A 155 -11.74 -2.96 -6.44
N GLY A 156 -12.74 -2.16 -6.82
CA GLY A 156 -13.25 -2.11 -8.19
C GLY A 156 -13.73 -3.48 -8.70
N PRO A 157 -13.31 -3.89 -9.91
CA PRO A 157 -13.77 -5.14 -10.50
C PRO A 157 -13.20 -6.39 -9.81
N TYR A 158 -12.26 -6.24 -8.89
CA TYR A 158 -11.59 -7.37 -8.24
C TYR A 158 -12.27 -7.81 -6.94
N VAL A 159 -13.30 -7.10 -6.50
CA VAL A 159 -14.04 -7.47 -5.27
C VAL A 159 -14.75 -8.79 -5.48
N VAL A 160 -14.55 -9.74 -4.54
CA VAL A 160 -15.16 -11.06 -4.58
C VAL A 160 -16.62 -10.98 -4.07
N GLY A 161 -17.52 -11.65 -4.77
CA GLY A 161 -18.93 -11.73 -4.37
C GLY A 161 -19.80 -10.59 -4.88
N ASN A 162 -19.27 -9.75 -5.74
CA ASN A 162 -20.02 -8.68 -6.39
C ASN A 162 -20.49 -9.06 -7.79
#